data_77bc92c682e1947034ec7ad2de0e57a6
#
_entry.id   77bc92c682e1947034ec7ad2de0e57a6
#
_cell.length_a   1.000
_cell.length_b   1.000
_cell.length_c   1.000
_cell.angle_alpha   90.00
_cell.angle_beta   90.00
_cell.angle_gamma   90.00
#
_symmetry.space_group_name_H-M   'P 1'
#
loop_
_entity.id
_entity.type
_entity.pdbx_description
1 polymer ?
#
loop_
_entity_poly.entity_id
_entity_poly.type
_entity_poly.pdbx_seq_one_letter_code
_entity_poly.pdbx_strand_id
1 'polypeptide(L)'
;ENHSKELLKGIGIKIFKAEKIKYDEQDLHEFIEKRNSTDIRGFINDLQASVNNSKFEVDENLELREYKKKIENLLDKIFFSYPEDSFKSNFNSDIDLDDLMLYLEENIPNVYSKNALIEAFNEISKADIFKGKILKWQYWRYLVYVNFYLTYGVSNAKDKPKKTPYKRNQRILKKWIYGNKYNAIRA
;
A
#
# COMPACT_ATOMS: atom_id res chain seq x y z
N GLU A 1 -18.83 -13.69 -14.98
CA GLU A 1 -17.42 -13.23 -14.85
C GLU A 1 -16.52 -13.73 -15.99
N ASN A 2 -16.62 -14.99 -16.45
CA ASN A 2 -15.79 -15.50 -17.53
C ASN A 2 -16.01 -14.77 -18.87
N HIS A 3 -17.26 -14.41 -19.24
CA HIS A 3 -17.55 -13.70 -20.49
C HIS A 3 -16.90 -12.31 -20.58
N SER A 4 -16.72 -11.61 -19.46
CA SER A 4 -16.08 -10.28 -19.46
C SER A 4 -14.57 -10.38 -19.62
N LYS A 5 -13.92 -11.40 -19.06
CA LYS A 5 -12.49 -11.66 -19.20
C LYS A 5 -12.11 -12.05 -20.63
N GLU A 6 -12.94 -12.88 -21.30
CA GLU A 6 -12.76 -13.21 -22.71
C GLU A 6 -12.89 -11.98 -23.63
N LEU A 7 -13.80 -11.07 -23.29
CA LEU A 7 -13.97 -9.80 -24.00
C LEU A 7 -12.73 -8.92 -23.86
N LEU A 8 -12.17 -8.81 -22.67
CA LEU A 8 -10.92 -8.07 -22.41
C LEU A 8 -9.74 -8.70 -23.17
N LYS A 9 -9.64 -10.03 -23.21
CA LYS A 9 -8.62 -10.75 -23.99
C LYS A 9 -8.75 -10.41 -25.49
N GLY A 10 -9.96 -10.43 -26.02
CA GLY A 10 -10.23 -10.08 -27.42
C GLY A 10 -9.85 -8.63 -27.77
N ILE A 11 -10.11 -7.68 -26.86
CA ILE A 11 -9.71 -6.27 -27.00
C ILE A 11 -8.19 -6.14 -26.97
N GLY A 12 -7.52 -6.74 -26.00
CA GLY A 12 -6.05 -6.71 -25.87
C GLY A 12 -5.34 -7.22 -27.13
N ILE A 13 -5.76 -8.38 -27.64
CA ILE A 13 -5.21 -8.96 -28.89
C ILE A 13 -5.42 -8.03 -30.10
N LYS A 14 -6.58 -7.39 -30.22
CA LYS A 14 -6.84 -6.44 -31.31
C LYS A 14 -5.92 -5.24 -31.25
N ILE A 15 -5.70 -4.68 -30.05
CA ILE A 15 -4.81 -3.53 -29.84
C ILE A 15 -3.37 -3.93 -30.17
N PHE A 16 -2.87 -5.05 -29.65
CA PHE A 16 -1.50 -5.50 -29.90
C PHE A 16 -1.22 -5.76 -31.38
N LYS A 17 -2.19 -6.33 -32.12
CA LYS A 17 -2.08 -6.50 -33.57
C LYS A 17 -2.09 -5.17 -34.33
N ALA A 18 -2.94 -4.22 -33.94
CA ALA A 18 -3.03 -2.92 -34.58
C ALA A 18 -1.74 -2.10 -34.36
N GLU A 19 -1.19 -2.10 -33.17
CA GLU A 19 0.01 -1.35 -32.78
C GLU A 19 1.32 -2.12 -33.06
N LYS A 20 1.24 -3.33 -33.61
CA LYS A 20 2.39 -4.22 -33.90
C LYS A 20 3.26 -4.51 -32.66
N ILE A 21 2.63 -4.67 -31.52
CA ILE A 21 3.27 -4.98 -30.25
C ILE A 21 3.50 -6.49 -30.16
N LYS A 22 4.73 -6.88 -29.78
CA LYS A 22 5.05 -8.29 -29.51
C LYS A 22 4.52 -8.66 -28.11
N TYR A 23 3.75 -9.73 -28.02
CA TYR A 23 3.17 -10.20 -26.76
C TYR A 23 3.18 -11.73 -26.70
N ASP A 24 3.20 -12.27 -25.47
CA ASP A 24 2.89 -13.67 -25.20
C ASP A 24 1.43 -13.80 -24.78
N GLU A 25 0.74 -14.82 -25.26
CA GLU A 25 -0.66 -15.06 -24.87
C GLU A 25 -0.80 -15.46 -23.40
N GLN A 26 0.22 -16.12 -22.84
CA GLN A 26 0.24 -16.49 -21.43
C GLN A 26 0.36 -15.26 -20.54
N ASP A 27 1.25 -14.33 -20.89
CA ASP A 27 1.44 -13.06 -20.18
C ASP A 27 0.15 -12.21 -20.19
N LEU A 28 -0.53 -12.13 -21.35
CA LEU A 28 -1.81 -11.42 -21.45
C LEU A 28 -2.91 -12.09 -20.60
N HIS A 29 -2.94 -13.42 -20.57
CA HIS A 29 -3.90 -14.15 -19.76
C HIS A 29 -3.65 -13.89 -18.27
N GLU A 30 -2.41 -14.00 -17.80
CA GLU A 30 -2.02 -13.75 -16.41
C GLU A 30 -2.34 -12.30 -15.99
N PHE A 31 -2.06 -11.34 -16.86
CA PHE A 31 -2.40 -9.93 -16.65
C PHE A 31 -3.91 -9.71 -16.44
N ILE A 32 -4.77 -10.41 -17.23
CA ILE A 32 -6.23 -10.31 -17.11
C ILE A 32 -6.72 -11.03 -15.84
N GLU A 33 -6.12 -12.18 -15.47
CA GLU A 33 -6.51 -12.93 -14.28
C GLU A 33 -6.18 -12.20 -12.98
N LYS A 34 -5.06 -11.53 -12.92
CA LYS A 34 -4.65 -10.69 -11.77
C LYS A 34 -5.55 -9.47 -11.57
N ARG A 35 -6.31 -9.10 -12.59
CA ARG A 35 -7.17 -7.93 -12.54
C ARG A 35 -8.55 -8.26 -11.99
N ASN A 36 -8.94 -7.59 -10.91
CA ASN A 36 -10.27 -7.73 -10.29
C ASN A 36 -11.35 -6.82 -10.91
N SER A 37 -11.01 -6.01 -11.92
CA SER A 37 -11.92 -5.03 -12.53
C SER A 37 -12.21 -5.37 -14.00
N THR A 38 -13.46 -5.24 -14.40
CA THR A 38 -13.94 -5.38 -15.79
C THR A 38 -13.99 -4.05 -16.54
N ASP A 39 -13.43 -2.99 -15.98
CA ASP A 39 -13.34 -1.67 -16.60
C ASP A 39 -12.42 -1.70 -17.83
N ILE A 40 -13.02 -1.54 -19.01
CA ILE A 40 -12.32 -1.56 -20.31
C ILE A 40 -11.35 -0.38 -20.44
N ARG A 41 -11.74 0.81 -19.96
CA ARG A 41 -10.89 1.99 -20.07
C ARG A 41 -9.64 1.88 -19.22
N GLY A 42 -9.81 1.44 -17.99
CA GLY A 42 -8.70 1.13 -17.10
C GLY A 42 -7.81 0.03 -17.68
N PHE A 43 -8.39 -1.03 -18.28
CA PHE A 43 -7.64 -2.09 -18.94
C PHE A 43 -6.75 -1.59 -20.07
N ILE A 44 -7.26 -0.71 -20.94
CA ILE A 44 -6.49 -0.13 -22.05
C ILE A 44 -5.35 0.74 -21.53
N ASN A 45 -5.58 1.53 -20.49
CA ASN A 45 -4.54 2.36 -19.87
C ASN A 45 -3.45 1.51 -19.25
N ASP A 46 -3.81 0.42 -18.56
CA ASP A 46 -2.85 -0.50 -17.94
C ASP A 46 -2.05 -1.27 -19.00
N LEU A 47 -2.69 -1.68 -20.11
CA LEU A 47 -1.98 -2.26 -21.26
C LEU A 47 -0.95 -1.29 -21.84
N GLN A 48 -1.32 -0.01 -22.01
CA GLN A 48 -0.38 1.01 -22.49
C GLN A 48 0.81 1.19 -21.54
N ALA A 49 0.56 1.20 -20.24
CA ALA A 49 1.61 1.33 -19.23
C ALA A 49 2.57 0.12 -19.20
N SER A 50 2.08 -1.07 -19.60
CA SER A 50 2.85 -2.32 -19.61
C SER A 50 3.61 -2.56 -20.91
N VAL A 51 3.52 -1.65 -21.91
CA VAL A 51 4.25 -1.78 -23.17
C VAL A 51 5.52 -0.94 -23.14
N ASN A 52 6.67 -1.61 -23.23
CA ASN A 52 7.98 -0.99 -23.36
C ASN A 52 8.64 -1.41 -24.69
N ASN A 53 9.14 -0.45 -25.47
CA ASN A 53 9.85 -0.71 -26.73
C ASN A 53 9.12 -1.68 -27.69
N SER A 54 7.81 -1.53 -27.84
CA SER A 54 6.94 -2.39 -28.68
C SER A 54 6.88 -3.86 -28.22
N LYS A 55 7.16 -4.14 -26.96
CA LYS A 55 6.99 -5.43 -26.31
C LYS A 55 6.08 -5.28 -25.09
N PHE A 56 5.13 -6.17 -24.96
CA PHE A 56 4.31 -6.28 -23.76
C PHE A 56 5.06 -7.10 -22.72
N GLU A 57 5.26 -6.51 -21.55
CA GLU A 57 5.86 -7.16 -20.39
C GLU A 57 4.97 -6.93 -19.18
N VAL A 58 4.57 -8.01 -18.54
CA VAL A 58 3.81 -7.91 -17.28
C VAL A 58 4.78 -7.45 -16.20
N ASP A 59 4.71 -6.15 -15.83
CA ASP A 59 5.48 -5.63 -14.70
C ASP A 59 4.77 -6.05 -13.40
N GLU A 60 5.22 -7.15 -12.80
CA GLU A 60 4.74 -7.63 -11.49
C GLU A 60 4.87 -6.57 -10.38
N ASN A 61 5.67 -5.54 -10.62
CA ASN A 61 5.91 -4.46 -9.67
C ASN A 61 4.98 -3.26 -9.86
N LEU A 62 4.12 -3.21 -10.88
CA LEU A 62 3.24 -2.06 -11.14
C LEU A 62 2.28 -1.83 -9.97
N GLU A 63 1.59 -2.86 -9.50
CA GLU A 63 0.70 -2.78 -8.34
C GLU A 63 1.45 -2.39 -7.06
N LEU A 64 2.65 -2.96 -6.86
CA LEU A 64 3.49 -2.62 -5.71
C LEU A 64 3.99 -1.17 -5.76
N ARG A 65 4.31 -0.64 -6.96
CA ARG A 65 4.71 0.76 -7.15
C ARG A 65 3.55 1.71 -6.91
N GLU A 66 2.36 1.39 -7.41
CA GLU A 66 1.16 2.19 -7.18
C GLU A 66 0.75 2.18 -5.70
N TYR A 67 0.76 1.01 -5.06
CA TYR A 67 0.48 0.87 -3.64
C TYR A 67 1.49 1.67 -2.80
N LYS A 68 2.78 1.57 -3.10
CA LYS A 68 3.83 2.36 -2.45
C LYS A 68 3.59 3.86 -2.62
N LYS A 69 3.25 4.31 -3.82
CA LYS A 69 2.95 5.71 -4.10
C LYS A 69 1.70 6.21 -3.35
N LYS A 70 0.67 5.37 -3.22
CA LYS A 70 -0.52 5.68 -2.40
C LYS A 70 -0.15 5.86 -0.92
N ILE A 71 0.68 4.97 -0.36
CA ILE A 71 1.17 5.09 1.02
C ILE A 71 2.02 6.35 1.20
N GLU A 72 2.96 6.63 0.31
CA GLU A 72 3.81 7.81 0.38
C GLU A 72 2.98 9.11 0.36
N ASN A 73 1.97 9.19 -0.50
CA ASN A 73 1.03 10.31 -0.55
C ASN A 73 0.21 10.45 0.76
N LEU A 74 -0.18 9.33 1.38
CA LEU A 74 -0.88 9.35 2.66
C LEU A 74 0.04 9.81 3.79
N LEU A 75 1.29 9.33 3.82
CA LEU A 75 2.29 9.77 4.79
C LEU A 75 2.58 11.27 4.67
N ASP A 76 2.68 11.79 3.43
CA ASP A 76 2.82 13.24 3.21
C ASP A 76 1.65 14.02 3.82
N LYS A 77 0.42 13.52 3.69
CA LYS A 77 -0.74 14.16 4.30
C LYS A 77 -0.70 14.08 5.83
N ILE A 78 -0.32 12.94 6.40
CA ILE A 78 -0.24 12.77 7.85
C ILE A 78 0.84 13.70 8.44
N PHE A 79 1.99 13.81 7.82
CA PHE A 79 3.10 14.57 8.37
C PHE A 79 3.05 16.07 8.06
N PHE A 80 2.49 16.48 6.92
CA PHE A 80 2.60 17.87 6.44
C PHE A 80 1.26 18.59 6.25
N SER A 81 0.12 17.89 6.23
CA SER A 81 -1.21 18.52 6.10
C SER A 81 -1.90 18.69 7.46
N TYR A 82 -3.09 19.28 7.45
CA TYR A 82 -3.91 19.40 8.65
C TYR A 82 -4.42 18.02 9.11
N PRO A 83 -4.56 17.80 10.44
CA PRO A 83 -5.00 16.51 11.00
C PRO A 83 -6.32 16.00 10.44
N GLU A 84 -7.27 16.91 10.18
CA GLU A 84 -8.59 16.57 9.64
C GLU A 84 -8.52 16.01 8.21
N ASP A 85 -7.64 16.57 7.38
CA ASP A 85 -7.43 16.12 6.00
C ASP A 85 -6.75 14.75 5.95
N SER A 86 -5.86 14.49 6.88
CA SER A 86 -5.19 13.20 7.05
C SER A 86 -6.17 12.10 7.36
N PHE A 87 -7.08 12.34 8.30
CA PHE A 87 -8.12 11.38 8.71
C PHE A 87 -9.08 11.05 7.56
N LYS A 88 -9.61 12.08 6.88
CA LYS A 88 -10.52 11.92 5.74
C LYS A 88 -9.85 11.17 4.58
N SER A 89 -8.58 11.45 4.32
CA SER A 89 -7.84 10.82 3.21
C SER A 89 -7.64 9.33 3.41
N ASN A 90 -7.36 8.89 4.63
CA ASN A 90 -7.17 7.47 4.90
C ASN A 90 -8.51 6.71 4.92
N PHE A 91 -9.58 7.34 5.37
CA PHE A 91 -10.91 6.71 5.40
C PHE A 91 -11.40 6.34 4.00
N ASN A 92 -10.96 7.08 2.98
CA ASN A 92 -11.28 6.85 1.56
C ASN A 92 -10.18 6.07 0.81
N SER A 93 -9.17 5.54 1.52
CA SER A 93 -8.07 4.80 0.91
C SER A 93 -8.21 3.30 1.15
N ASP A 94 -7.73 2.50 0.17
CA ASP A 94 -7.66 1.03 0.28
C ASP A 94 -6.37 0.57 0.99
N ILE A 95 -5.75 1.45 1.81
CA ILE A 95 -4.50 1.13 2.51
C ILE A 95 -4.82 0.36 3.79
N ASP A 96 -4.15 -0.77 3.98
CA ASP A 96 -4.25 -1.55 5.20
C ASP A 96 -3.67 -0.76 6.39
N LEU A 97 -4.45 -0.70 7.49
CA LEU A 97 -4.03 -0.01 8.72
C LEU A 97 -2.79 -0.64 9.37
N ASP A 98 -2.57 -1.93 9.16
CA ASP A 98 -1.40 -2.64 9.66
C ASP A 98 -0.14 -2.20 8.92
N ASP A 99 -0.23 -2.10 7.60
CA ASP A 99 0.86 -1.57 6.78
C ASP A 99 1.13 -0.09 7.10
N LEU A 100 0.07 0.72 7.24
CA LEU A 100 0.21 2.12 7.63
C LEU A 100 0.93 2.28 8.97
N MET A 101 0.56 1.47 9.97
CA MET A 101 1.18 1.49 11.29
C MET A 101 2.68 1.18 11.20
N LEU A 102 3.06 0.16 10.41
CA LEU A 102 4.47 -0.20 10.19
C LEU A 102 5.26 0.91 9.49
N TYR A 103 4.64 1.57 8.50
CA TYR A 103 5.28 2.71 7.85
C TYR A 103 5.45 3.91 8.78
N LEU A 104 4.46 4.18 9.63
CA LEU A 104 4.55 5.25 10.63
C LEU A 104 5.64 4.97 11.67
N GLU A 105 5.71 3.75 12.22
CA GLU A 105 6.76 3.33 13.16
C GLU A 105 8.19 3.59 12.63
N GLU A 106 8.43 3.30 11.34
CA GLU A 106 9.76 3.44 10.72
C GLU A 106 10.09 4.90 10.39
N ASN A 107 9.09 5.72 10.04
CA ASN A 107 9.33 7.06 9.50
C ASN A 107 9.20 8.18 10.53
N ILE A 108 8.39 8.03 11.57
CA ILE A 108 8.22 9.03 12.64
C ILE A 108 9.57 9.47 13.24
N PRO A 109 10.53 8.59 13.57
CA PRO A 109 11.82 9.01 14.11
C PRO A 109 12.66 9.87 13.17
N ASN A 110 12.42 9.75 11.86
CA ASN A 110 13.13 10.54 10.85
C ASN A 110 12.47 11.90 10.59
N VAL A 111 11.16 12.01 10.84
CA VAL A 111 10.35 13.20 10.54
C VAL A 111 10.16 14.09 11.76
N TYR A 112 9.87 13.50 12.92
CA TYR A 112 9.62 14.21 14.17
C TYR A 112 10.81 14.20 15.11
N SER A 113 10.86 15.17 16.00
CA SER A 113 11.94 15.31 16.99
C SER A 113 11.38 15.57 18.39
N LYS A 114 12.16 15.21 19.42
CA LYS A 114 11.87 15.54 20.81
C LYS A 114 10.43 15.18 21.25
N ASN A 115 9.66 16.17 21.72
CA ASN A 115 8.33 15.97 22.29
C ASN A 115 7.33 15.44 21.25
N ALA A 116 7.38 15.93 20.02
CA ALA A 116 6.52 15.46 18.94
C ALA A 116 6.72 13.96 18.64
N LEU A 117 7.94 13.47 18.76
CA LEU A 117 8.25 12.04 18.64
C LEU A 117 7.55 11.22 19.73
N ILE A 118 7.61 11.70 20.98
CA ILE A 118 6.97 11.00 22.12
C ILE A 118 5.44 10.99 21.94
N GLU A 119 4.86 12.12 21.59
CA GLU A 119 3.41 12.24 21.38
C GLU A 119 2.95 11.34 20.24
N ALA A 120 3.64 11.32 19.11
CA ALA A 120 3.31 10.47 17.98
C ALA A 120 3.36 8.97 18.34
N PHE A 121 4.39 8.52 19.07
CA PHE A 121 4.46 7.13 19.54
C PHE A 121 3.39 6.80 20.58
N ASN A 122 2.99 7.74 21.42
CA ASN A 122 1.85 7.55 22.33
C ASN A 122 0.54 7.33 21.55
N GLU A 123 0.33 8.05 20.44
CA GLU A 123 -0.84 7.86 19.58
C GLU A 123 -0.81 6.48 18.87
N ILE A 124 0.36 6.06 18.35
CA ILE A 124 0.52 4.70 17.79
C ILE A 124 0.23 3.63 18.86
N SER A 125 0.72 3.81 20.08
CA SER A 125 0.47 2.88 21.19
C SER A 125 -1.03 2.74 21.49
N LYS A 126 -1.80 3.84 21.46
CA LYS A 126 -3.25 3.80 21.60
C LYS A 126 -3.90 3.02 20.44
N ALA A 127 -3.45 3.24 19.20
CA ALA A 127 -3.93 2.50 18.04
C ALA A 127 -3.69 0.99 18.20
N ASP A 128 -2.51 0.58 18.66
CA ASP A 128 -2.16 -0.83 18.88
C ASP A 128 -3.04 -1.48 19.97
N ILE A 129 -3.36 -0.76 21.05
CA ILE A 129 -4.30 -1.22 22.07
C ILE A 129 -5.68 -1.52 21.47
N PHE A 130 -6.21 -0.61 20.64
CA PHE A 130 -7.51 -0.83 19.98
C PHE A 130 -7.44 -1.99 18.99
N LYS A 131 -6.35 -2.12 18.24
CA LYS A 131 -6.10 -3.26 17.36
C LYS A 131 -6.10 -4.59 18.14
N GLY A 132 -5.42 -4.64 19.28
CA GLY A 132 -5.43 -5.81 20.16
C GLY A 132 -6.84 -6.17 20.65
N LYS A 133 -7.68 -5.16 20.94
CA LYS A 133 -9.09 -5.37 21.30
C LYS A 133 -9.92 -5.92 20.13
N ILE A 134 -9.68 -5.43 18.89
CA ILE A 134 -10.35 -5.97 17.69
C ILE A 134 -10.03 -7.47 17.55
N LEU A 135 -8.76 -7.85 17.63
CA LEU A 135 -8.34 -9.25 17.50
C LEU A 135 -8.93 -10.14 18.60
N LYS A 136 -8.99 -9.65 19.85
CA LYS A 136 -9.48 -10.42 20.99
C LYS A 136 -11.02 -10.56 20.99
N TRP A 137 -11.74 -9.49 20.67
CA TRP A 137 -13.20 -9.43 20.82
C TRP A 137 -13.95 -9.47 19.49
N GLN A 138 -13.25 -9.47 18.35
CA GLN A 138 -13.84 -9.41 17.01
C GLN A 138 -14.80 -8.23 16.81
N TYR A 139 -14.54 -7.11 17.51
CA TYR A 139 -15.36 -5.92 17.47
C TYR A 139 -14.78 -4.88 16.51
N TRP A 140 -15.12 -5.03 15.24
CA TRP A 140 -14.57 -4.27 14.12
C TRP A 140 -14.84 -2.76 14.14
N ARG A 141 -15.82 -2.30 14.92
CA ARG A 141 -16.06 -0.85 15.08
C ARG A 141 -14.87 -0.09 15.64
N TYR A 142 -13.96 -0.75 16.31
CA TYR A 142 -12.73 -0.12 16.81
C TYR A 142 -11.74 0.26 15.70
N LEU A 143 -11.92 -0.18 14.45
CA LEU A 143 -11.12 0.26 13.31
C LEU A 143 -11.16 1.78 13.11
N VAL A 144 -12.29 2.41 13.40
CA VAL A 144 -12.42 3.88 13.34
C VAL A 144 -11.43 4.55 14.30
N TYR A 145 -11.28 4.02 15.51
CA TYR A 145 -10.35 4.56 16.50
C TYR A 145 -8.89 4.28 16.11
N VAL A 146 -8.59 3.09 15.57
CA VAL A 146 -7.27 2.77 15.03
C VAL A 146 -6.89 3.78 13.95
N ASN A 147 -7.79 3.99 12.98
CA ASN A 147 -7.58 4.97 11.92
C ASN A 147 -7.38 6.39 12.48
N PHE A 148 -8.21 6.81 13.44
CA PHE A 148 -8.12 8.13 14.06
C PHE A 148 -6.75 8.37 14.72
N TYR A 149 -6.26 7.41 15.52
CA TYR A 149 -4.99 7.57 16.21
C TYR A 149 -3.79 7.52 15.24
N LEU A 150 -3.82 6.68 14.21
CA LEU A 150 -2.75 6.60 13.22
C LEU A 150 -2.67 7.81 12.30
N THR A 151 -3.78 8.49 12.04
CA THR A 151 -3.83 9.63 11.12
C THR A 151 -3.93 10.96 11.88
N TYR A 152 -5.06 11.24 12.48
CA TYR A 152 -5.30 12.49 13.20
C TYR A 152 -4.36 12.64 14.40
N GLY A 153 -4.24 11.61 15.24
CA GLY A 153 -3.39 11.64 16.43
C GLY A 153 -1.93 11.91 16.10
N VAL A 154 -1.36 11.14 15.18
CA VAL A 154 0.03 11.33 14.73
C VAL A 154 0.22 12.70 14.05
N SER A 155 -0.72 13.12 13.21
CA SER A 155 -0.65 14.44 12.56
C SER A 155 -0.73 15.60 13.54
N ASN A 156 -1.50 15.46 14.63
CA ASN A 156 -1.64 16.49 15.66
C ASN A 156 -0.40 16.65 16.54
N ALA A 157 0.41 15.60 16.68
CA ALA A 157 1.66 15.60 17.44
C ALA A 157 2.79 16.41 16.77
N LYS A 158 2.61 16.84 15.51
CA LYS A 158 3.68 17.47 14.74
C LYS A 158 4.16 18.80 15.31
N ASP A 159 5.49 18.93 15.36
CA ASP A 159 6.20 20.18 15.55
C ASP A 159 7.27 20.28 14.47
N LYS A 160 7.13 21.17 13.49
CA LYS A 160 8.08 21.40 12.38
C LYS A 160 8.62 20.10 11.75
N PRO A 161 7.78 19.30 11.09
CA PRO A 161 8.19 18.03 10.53
C PRO A 161 9.29 18.21 9.47
N LYS A 162 10.30 17.32 9.51
CA LYS A 162 11.41 17.33 8.55
C LYS A 162 11.07 16.43 7.37
N LYS A 163 11.19 16.96 6.13
CA LYS A 163 10.99 16.15 4.93
C LYS A 163 12.16 15.18 4.73
N THR A 164 11.87 13.89 4.75
CA THR A 164 12.85 12.81 4.56
C THR A 164 12.28 11.77 3.62
N PRO A 165 13.12 11.02 2.88
CA PRO A 165 12.63 9.92 2.06
C PRO A 165 12.02 8.83 2.94
N TYR A 166 10.82 8.35 2.59
CA TYR A 166 10.14 7.31 3.35
C TYR A 166 10.79 5.94 3.19
N LYS A 167 10.86 5.21 4.28
CA LYS A 167 11.42 3.86 4.34
C LYS A 167 10.32 2.84 4.66
N ARG A 168 10.38 1.68 4.00
CA ARG A 168 9.52 0.56 4.34
C ARG A 168 10.09 -0.15 5.56
N ASN A 169 9.23 -0.49 6.51
CA ASN A 169 9.63 -1.26 7.68
C ASN A 169 10.04 -2.69 7.28
N GLN A 170 11.22 -3.11 7.70
CA GLN A 170 11.77 -4.44 7.43
C GLN A 170 11.67 -5.37 8.65
N ARG A 171 11.00 -4.96 9.73
CA ARG A 171 10.94 -5.74 10.99
C ARG A 171 10.37 -7.14 10.78
N ILE A 172 9.29 -7.26 10.02
CA ILE A 172 8.64 -8.55 9.74
C ILE A 172 9.57 -9.45 8.93
N LEU A 173 10.18 -8.92 7.87
CA LEU A 173 11.13 -9.67 7.04
C LEU A 173 12.36 -10.12 7.85
N LYS A 174 12.93 -9.23 8.66
CA LYS A 174 14.06 -9.56 9.54
C LYS A 174 13.68 -10.64 10.56
N LYS A 175 12.51 -10.52 11.19
CA LYS A 175 12.00 -11.53 12.12
C LYS A 175 11.88 -12.90 11.46
N TRP A 176 11.35 -12.97 10.24
CA TRP A 176 11.23 -14.22 9.48
C TRP A 176 12.61 -14.80 9.12
N ILE A 177 13.55 -13.98 8.62
CA ILE A 177 14.91 -14.40 8.26
C ILE A 177 15.65 -14.96 9.50
N TYR A 178 15.59 -14.25 10.63
CA TYR A 178 16.24 -14.69 11.85
C TYR A 178 15.56 -15.93 12.46
N GLY A 179 14.24 -16.04 12.37
CA GLY A 179 13.49 -17.22 12.78
C GLY A 179 13.92 -18.47 11.99
N ASN A 180 14.03 -18.35 10.67
CA ASN A 180 14.49 -19.45 9.82
C ASN A 180 15.95 -19.85 10.12
N LYS A 181 16.84 -18.88 10.31
CA LYS A 181 18.23 -19.16 10.73
C LYS A 181 18.30 -19.89 12.08
N TYR A 182 17.51 -19.44 13.05
CA TYR A 182 17.46 -20.07 14.36
C TYR A 182 16.95 -21.52 14.29
N ASN A 183 15.90 -21.77 13.51
CA ASN A 183 15.35 -23.11 13.32
C ASN A 183 16.36 -24.03 12.59
N ALA A 184 17.10 -23.52 11.61
CA ALA A 184 18.15 -24.28 10.93
C ALA A 184 19.35 -24.65 11.82
N ILE A 185 19.61 -23.88 12.89
CA ILE A 185 20.68 -24.21 13.86
C ILE A 185 20.20 -25.29 14.86
N ARG A 186 18.88 -25.39 15.10
CA ARG A 186 18.30 -26.36 16.04
C ARG A 186 17.97 -27.72 15.42
N ALA A 187 17.90 -27.80 14.09
CA ALA A 187 17.69 -29.05 13.34
C ALA A 187 19.02 -29.79 13.14
#